data_213de04c120f3c29e3cb3153b6211fbe
#
_entry.id   213de04c120f3c29e3cb3153b6211fbe
#
_cell.length_a   1.000
_cell.length_b   1.000
_cell.length_c   1.000
_cell.angle_alpha   90.00
_cell.angle_beta   90.00
_cell.angle_gamma   90.00
#
_symmetry.space_group_name_H-M   'P 1'
#
loop_
_entity.id
_entity.type
_entity.pdbx_description
1 polymer ?
#
loop_
_entity_poly.entity_id
_entity_poly.type
_entity_poly.pdbx_seq_one_letter_code
_entity_poly.pdbx_strand_id
1 'polypeptide(L)'
;MRRTFAGIAIAAFVVALTAPAFAASETVKGQVVDMGCYKADKSNTGVDHKMPKGDTKDCALGCAKAGQPLALLTSDGKVYQISGSLAAEKNAKLIAHVSHTVEITGDVMNHDGKMMIMGENLKMVSK
;
A
#
# COMPACT_ATOMS: atom_id res chain seq x y z
N MET A 1 -43.40 52.40 33.01
CA MET A 1 -43.55 51.32 32.00
C MET A 1 -42.18 50.88 31.55
N ARG A 2 -41.71 49.75 32.06
CA ARG A 2 -40.43 49.16 31.68
C ARG A 2 -40.71 47.94 30.80
N ARG A 3 -40.37 48.04 29.50
CA ARG A 3 -40.43 46.91 28.56
C ARG A 3 -39.09 46.18 28.59
N THR A 4 -39.07 45.01 29.19
CA THR A 4 -37.93 44.06 29.15
C THR A 4 -38.04 43.25 27.86
N PHE A 5 -37.07 43.44 26.96
CA PHE A 5 -36.90 42.57 25.79
C PHE A 5 -36.05 41.35 26.22
N ALA A 6 -36.69 40.18 26.25
CA ALA A 6 -36.00 38.93 26.43
C ALA A 6 -35.40 38.53 25.09
N GLY A 7 -34.06 38.55 25.00
CA GLY A 7 -33.32 38.07 23.84
C GLY A 7 -33.23 36.53 23.89
N ILE A 8 -33.80 35.89 22.88
CA ILE A 8 -33.65 34.45 22.67
C ILE A 8 -32.35 34.24 21.89
N ALA A 9 -31.34 33.72 22.56
CA ALA A 9 -30.12 33.26 21.91
C ALA A 9 -30.35 31.86 21.30
N ILE A 10 -30.47 31.80 20.00
CA ILE A 10 -30.51 30.53 19.25
C ILE A 10 -29.09 30.03 19.10
N ALA A 11 -28.70 29.03 19.91
CA ALA A 11 -27.44 28.32 19.73
C ALA A 11 -27.59 27.38 18.53
N ALA A 12 -26.98 27.75 17.40
CA ALA A 12 -26.89 26.89 16.23
C ALA A 12 -25.87 25.75 16.52
N PHE A 13 -26.38 24.57 16.76
CA PHE A 13 -25.56 23.34 16.93
C PHE A 13 -25.12 22.89 15.53
N VAL A 14 -23.88 23.22 15.16
CA VAL A 14 -23.27 22.70 13.93
C VAL A 14 -22.87 21.25 14.19
N VAL A 15 -23.70 20.31 13.79
CA VAL A 15 -23.34 18.90 13.75
C VAL A 15 -22.40 18.71 12.56
N ALA A 16 -21.10 18.64 12.83
CA ALA A 16 -20.12 18.22 11.83
C ALA A 16 -20.37 16.74 11.51
N LEU A 17 -21.00 16.48 10.38
CA LEU A 17 -21.11 15.14 9.81
C LEU A 17 -19.71 14.73 9.36
N THR A 18 -18.99 14.01 10.23
CA THR A 18 -17.77 13.29 9.84
C THR A 18 -18.21 12.13 8.97
N ALA A 19 -18.19 12.30 7.65
CA ALA A 19 -18.35 11.20 6.72
C ALA A 19 -17.19 10.22 6.93
N PRO A 20 -17.46 8.90 7.06
CA PRO A 20 -16.38 7.93 7.09
C PRO A 20 -15.61 8.06 5.77
N ALA A 21 -14.29 8.26 5.87
CA ALA A 21 -13.43 8.22 4.70
C ALA A 21 -13.36 6.76 4.24
N PHE A 22 -14.20 6.39 3.29
CA PHE A 22 -14.08 5.11 2.60
C PHE A 22 -12.77 5.13 1.82
N ALA A 23 -11.93 4.11 2.01
CA ALA A 23 -10.78 3.88 1.15
C ALA A 23 -11.29 3.74 -0.29
N ALA A 24 -10.80 4.59 -1.19
CA ALA A 24 -11.18 4.51 -2.59
C ALA A 24 -10.43 3.37 -3.26
N SER A 25 -11.13 2.56 -4.05
CA SER A 25 -10.49 1.56 -4.91
C SER A 25 -9.74 2.27 -6.03
N GLU A 26 -8.44 2.00 -6.11
CA GLU A 26 -7.53 2.59 -7.10
C GLU A 26 -6.77 1.51 -7.85
N THR A 27 -6.32 1.85 -9.06
CA THR A 27 -5.37 1.02 -9.81
C THR A 27 -4.00 1.67 -9.76
N VAL A 28 -3.04 0.96 -9.17
CA VAL A 28 -1.65 1.41 -9.03
C VAL A 28 -0.74 0.54 -9.87
N LYS A 29 0.09 1.18 -10.70
CA LYS A 29 1.10 0.52 -11.54
C LYS A 29 2.47 0.61 -10.89
N GLY A 30 3.18 -0.50 -10.81
CA GLY A 30 4.54 -0.53 -10.27
C GLY A 30 5.19 -1.89 -10.41
N GLN A 31 6.42 -1.97 -9.93
CA GLN A 31 7.19 -3.21 -9.88
C GLN A 31 6.99 -3.90 -8.53
N VAL A 32 6.78 -5.21 -8.56
CA VAL A 32 6.69 -6.01 -7.33
C VAL A 32 8.09 -6.25 -6.78
N VAL A 33 8.33 -5.76 -5.57
CA VAL A 33 9.63 -5.86 -4.88
C VAL A 33 9.50 -6.47 -3.50
N ASP A 34 10.57 -7.08 -3.00
CA ASP A 34 10.68 -7.43 -1.58
C ASP A 34 10.80 -6.15 -0.75
N MET A 35 9.82 -5.89 0.08
CA MET A 35 9.75 -4.63 0.82
C MET A 35 10.89 -4.44 1.81
N GLY A 36 11.32 -5.52 2.48
CA GLY A 36 12.38 -5.46 3.48
C GLY A 36 13.73 -5.18 2.84
N CYS A 37 14.08 -5.93 1.80
CA CYS A 37 15.34 -5.78 1.10
C CYS A 37 15.43 -4.47 0.32
N TYR A 38 14.34 -4.01 -0.28
CA TYR A 38 14.29 -2.69 -0.93
C TYR A 38 14.49 -1.53 0.06
N LYS A 39 13.91 -1.62 1.27
CA LYS A 39 14.14 -0.61 2.30
C LYS A 39 15.57 -0.58 2.81
N ALA A 40 16.22 -1.74 2.88
CA ALA A 40 17.62 -1.84 3.29
C ALA A 40 18.58 -1.30 2.23
N ASP A 41 18.32 -1.61 0.97
CA ASP A 41 19.06 -1.10 -0.18
C ASP A 41 18.11 -0.94 -1.38
N LYS A 42 17.91 0.29 -1.83
CA LYS A 42 16.98 0.61 -2.91
C LYS A 42 17.38 0.08 -4.29
N SER A 43 18.57 -0.46 -4.44
CA SER A 43 18.97 -1.18 -5.64
C SER A 43 18.38 -2.60 -5.73
N ASN A 44 17.83 -3.11 -4.63
CA ASN A 44 17.20 -4.44 -4.56
C ASN A 44 15.77 -4.43 -5.13
N THR A 45 15.67 -4.26 -6.42
CA THR A 45 14.39 -4.26 -7.17
C THR A 45 14.18 -5.52 -8.01
N GLY A 46 15.24 -6.29 -8.22
CA GLY A 46 15.21 -7.53 -8.98
C GLY A 46 14.94 -8.77 -8.13
N VAL A 47 15.12 -9.92 -8.73
CA VAL A 47 15.03 -11.22 -8.06
C VAL A 47 16.24 -11.48 -7.17
N ASP A 48 17.42 -11.14 -7.66
CA ASP A 48 18.68 -11.23 -6.92
C ASP A 48 18.92 -9.95 -6.13
N HIS A 49 19.43 -10.08 -4.92
CA HIS A 49 19.67 -8.96 -4.04
C HIS A 49 21.11 -8.82 -3.60
N LYS A 50 21.51 -7.58 -3.36
CA LYS A 50 22.75 -7.24 -2.67
C LYS A 50 22.53 -7.29 -1.17
N MET A 51 23.33 -8.07 -0.49
CA MET A 51 23.28 -8.27 0.95
C MET A 51 24.63 -7.90 1.58
N PRO A 52 24.69 -7.56 2.89
CA PRO A 52 25.96 -7.22 3.55
C PRO A 52 27.05 -8.31 3.44
N LYS A 53 26.66 -9.55 3.23
CA LYS A 53 27.59 -10.71 3.06
C LYS A 53 27.84 -11.10 1.61
N GLY A 54 27.42 -10.27 0.64
CA GLY A 54 27.53 -10.53 -0.79
C GLY A 54 26.18 -10.72 -1.48
N ASP A 55 26.20 -10.93 -2.78
CA ASP A 55 25.01 -11.10 -3.58
C ASP A 55 24.29 -12.41 -3.27
N THR A 56 22.96 -12.36 -3.18
CA THR A 56 22.13 -13.53 -2.93
C THR A 56 21.21 -13.75 -4.12
N LYS A 57 21.39 -14.88 -4.80
CA LYS A 57 20.54 -15.29 -5.91
C LYS A 57 19.15 -15.69 -5.41
N ASP A 58 18.13 -15.31 -6.20
CA ASP A 58 16.73 -15.62 -5.93
C ASP A 58 16.23 -15.16 -4.53
N CYS A 59 16.89 -14.16 -3.93
CA CYS A 59 16.56 -13.71 -2.57
C CYS A 59 15.11 -13.24 -2.46
N ALA A 60 14.63 -12.45 -3.42
CA ALA A 60 13.24 -11.96 -3.41
C ALA A 60 12.22 -13.11 -3.49
N LEU A 61 12.50 -14.13 -4.28
CA LEU A 61 11.64 -15.33 -4.38
C LEU A 61 11.63 -16.14 -3.07
N GLY A 62 12.78 -16.31 -2.46
CA GLY A 62 12.90 -16.99 -1.16
C GLY A 62 12.11 -16.26 -0.07
N CYS A 63 12.26 -14.96 0.03
CA CYS A 63 11.51 -14.14 0.98
C CYS A 63 10.01 -14.16 0.71
N ALA A 64 9.59 -14.05 -0.56
CA ALA A 64 8.18 -14.13 -0.93
C ALA A 64 7.54 -15.47 -0.53
N LYS A 65 8.21 -16.58 -0.80
CA LYS A 65 7.76 -17.93 -0.41
C LYS A 65 7.72 -18.13 1.11
N ALA A 66 8.58 -17.44 1.83
CA ALA A 66 8.55 -17.43 3.30
C ALA A 66 7.40 -16.59 3.88
N GLY A 67 6.68 -15.84 3.04
CA GLY A 67 5.58 -14.98 3.46
C GLY A 67 6.01 -13.58 3.87
N GLN A 68 7.22 -13.15 3.51
CA GLN A 68 7.69 -11.78 3.77
C GLN A 68 6.87 -10.76 2.95
N PRO A 69 6.65 -9.54 3.48
CA PRO A 69 5.87 -8.54 2.78
C PRO A 69 6.47 -8.15 1.44
N LEU A 70 5.64 -8.16 0.40
CA LEU A 70 5.96 -7.60 -0.90
C LEU A 70 5.33 -6.22 -1.04
N ALA A 71 5.93 -5.39 -1.86
CA ALA A 71 5.45 -4.05 -2.14
C ALA A 71 5.41 -3.76 -3.63
N LEU A 72 4.59 -2.79 -3.99
CA LEU A 72 4.52 -2.21 -5.32
C LEU A 72 5.32 -0.93 -5.33
N LEU A 73 6.41 -0.90 -6.09
CA LEU A 73 7.28 0.26 -6.28
C LEU A 73 6.84 0.99 -7.54
N THR A 74 6.31 2.19 -7.39
CA THR A 74 5.89 3.02 -8.52
C THR A 74 7.07 3.75 -9.16
N SER A 75 6.87 4.24 -10.39
CA SER A 75 7.91 4.97 -11.14
C SER A 75 8.34 6.28 -10.47
N ASP A 76 7.49 6.88 -9.65
CA ASP A 76 7.79 8.08 -8.86
C ASP A 76 8.40 7.77 -7.47
N GLY A 77 8.73 6.51 -7.22
CA GLY A 77 9.41 6.07 -6.01
C GLY A 77 8.51 5.81 -4.79
N LYS A 78 7.21 5.84 -4.96
CA LYS A 78 6.27 5.45 -3.88
C LYS A 78 6.27 3.94 -3.69
N VAL A 79 6.13 3.52 -2.44
CA VAL A 79 6.11 2.12 -2.04
C VAL A 79 4.77 1.82 -1.38
N TYR A 80 4.00 0.91 -1.98
CA TYR A 80 2.74 0.43 -1.44
C TYR A 80 2.92 -1.01 -0.97
N GLN A 81 2.80 -1.26 0.33
CA GLN A 81 2.77 -2.64 0.81
C GLN A 81 1.53 -3.35 0.26
N ILE A 82 1.74 -4.49 -0.38
CA ILE A 82 0.64 -5.29 -0.93
C ILE A 82 0.06 -6.13 0.21
N SER A 83 -1.24 -6.03 0.40
CA SER A 83 -2.00 -6.80 1.39
C SER A 83 -3.31 -7.31 0.78
N GLY A 84 -4.16 -7.93 1.59
CA GLY A 84 -5.42 -8.49 1.14
C GLY A 84 -5.27 -9.83 0.41
N SER A 85 -6.19 -10.13 -0.49
CA SER A 85 -6.26 -11.45 -1.15
C SER A 85 -5.04 -11.79 -2.01
N LEU A 86 -4.36 -10.79 -2.57
CA LEU A 86 -3.14 -11.00 -3.36
C LEU A 86 -1.94 -11.44 -2.51
N ALA A 87 -1.85 -10.99 -1.26
CA ALA A 87 -0.78 -11.34 -0.34
C ALA A 87 -1.10 -12.58 0.52
N ALA A 88 -2.29 -13.14 0.38
CA ALA A 88 -2.70 -14.33 1.11
C ALA A 88 -1.84 -15.57 0.76
N GLU A 89 -1.87 -16.58 1.63
CA GLU A 89 -1.19 -17.87 1.41
C GLU A 89 0.31 -17.71 1.10
N LYS A 90 1.01 -16.88 1.90
CA LYS A 90 2.43 -16.58 1.71
C LYS A 90 2.73 -16.05 0.30
N ASN A 91 1.97 -15.06 -0.12
CA ASN A 91 2.14 -14.39 -1.41
C ASN A 91 1.96 -15.32 -2.64
N ALA A 92 1.20 -16.40 -2.52
CA ALA A 92 1.09 -17.41 -3.59
C ALA A 92 0.74 -16.80 -4.96
N LYS A 93 -0.11 -15.77 -4.99
CA LYS A 93 -0.50 -15.08 -6.23
C LYS A 93 0.56 -14.08 -6.73
N LEU A 94 1.46 -13.63 -5.88
CA LEU A 94 2.47 -12.62 -6.20
C LEU A 94 3.83 -13.21 -6.60
N ILE A 95 4.12 -14.43 -6.19
CA ILE A 95 5.45 -15.07 -6.40
C ILE A 95 5.84 -15.07 -7.88
N ALA A 96 4.91 -15.36 -8.78
CA ALA A 96 5.15 -15.38 -10.23
C ALA A 96 5.43 -13.98 -10.81
N HIS A 97 5.14 -12.92 -10.06
CA HIS A 97 5.26 -11.53 -10.49
C HIS A 97 6.37 -10.75 -9.78
N VAL A 98 7.15 -11.40 -8.93
CA VAL A 98 8.29 -10.74 -8.27
C VAL A 98 9.22 -10.17 -9.33
N SER A 99 9.63 -8.93 -9.15
CA SER A 99 10.41 -8.09 -10.08
C SER A 99 9.68 -7.64 -11.36
N HIS A 100 8.48 -8.12 -11.61
CA HIS A 100 7.69 -7.71 -12.77
C HIS A 100 6.92 -6.41 -12.51
N THR A 101 6.63 -5.67 -13.58
CA THR A 101 5.73 -4.52 -13.52
C THR A 101 4.29 -4.99 -13.71
N VAL A 102 3.44 -4.62 -12.78
CA VAL A 102 2.02 -5.00 -12.74
C VAL A 102 1.14 -3.79 -12.44
N GLU A 103 -0.14 -3.94 -12.71
CA GLU A 103 -1.20 -3.07 -12.21
C GLU A 103 -1.98 -3.83 -11.15
N ILE A 104 -2.09 -3.24 -9.97
CA ILE A 104 -2.90 -3.79 -8.87
C ILE A 104 -4.06 -2.84 -8.61
N THR A 105 -5.26 -3.40 -8.60
CA THR A 105 -6.48 -2.69 -8.22
C THR A 105 -6.91 -3.14 -6.84
N GLY A 106 -7.21 -2.19 -5.98
CA GLY A 106 -7.65 -2.44 -4.62
C GLY A 106 -7.77 -1.15 -3.82
N ASP A 107 -8.12 -1.28 -2.56
CA ASP A 107 -8.25 -0.14 -1.67
C ASP A 107 -6.88 0.36 -1.21
N VAL A 108 -6.61 1.63 -1.46
CA VAL A 108 -5.38 2.29 -1.01
C VAL A 108 -5.62 2.95 0.33
N MET A 109 -4.75 2.66 1.29
CA MET A 109 -4.78 3.21 2.64
C MET A 109 -3.42 3.80 3.00
N ASN A 110 -3.45 4.87 3.80
CA ASN A 110 -2.28 5.40 4.47
C ASN A 110 -2.43 5.16 5.97
N HIS A 111 -1.53 4.38 6.53
CA HIS A 111 -1.49 4.10 7.95
C HIS A 111 -0.15 4.54 8.52
N ASP A 112 -0.14 5.61 9.32
CA ASP A 112 1.07 6.20 9.92
C ASP A 112 2.20 6.49 8.91
N GLY A 113 1.85 7.06 7.76
CA GLY A 113 2.78 7.37 6.68
C GLY A 113 3.21 6.16 5.84
N LYS A 114 2.68 4.97 6.13
CA LYS A 114 2.90 3.77 5.32
C LYS A 114 1.75 3.58 4.36
N MET A 115 2.05 3.59 3.08
CA MET A 115 1.07 3.31 2.03
C MET A 115 0.86 1.81 1.91
N MET A 116 -0.40 1.40 1.85
CA MET A 116 -0.82 0.01 1.67
C MET A 116 -1.85 -0.06 0.55
N ILE A 117 -1.84 -1.14 -0.21
CA ILE A 117 -2.90 -1.48 -1.15
C ILE A 117 -3.46 -2.85 -0.80
N MET A 118 -4.75 -2.89 -0.48
CA MET A 118 -5.48 -4.15 -0.30
C MET A 118 -5.87 -4.68 -1.67
N GLY A 119 -4.93 -5.40 -2.29
CA GLY A 119 -5.06 -5.83 -3.67
C GLY A 119 -6.10 -6.93 -3.86
N GLU A 120 -7.00 -6.71 -4.80
CA GLU A 120 -8.02 -7.67 -5.20
C GLU A 120 -7.71 -8.28 -6.56
N ASN A 121 -7.25 -7.46 -7.50
CA ASN A 121 -6.94 -7.84 -8.87
C ASN A 121 -5.53 -7.42 -9.27
N LEU A 122 -4.86 -8.26 -10.04
CA LEU A 122 -3.55 -8.03 -10.60
C LEU A 122 -3.57 -8.25 -12.11
N LYS A 123 -2.99 -7.30 -12.84
CA LYS A 123 -2.77 -7.40 -14.28
C LYS A 123 -1.28 -7.24 -14.58
N MET A 124 -0.71 -8.18 -15.30
CA MET A 124 0.67 -8.13 -15.76
C MET A 124 0.84 -7.03 -16.82
N VAL A 125 1.88 -6.22 -16.68
CA VAL A 125 2.26 -5.19 -17.66
C VAL A 125 3.51 -5.61 -18.43
N SER A 126 4.59 -5.93 -17.70
CA SER A 126 5.85 -6.39 -18.30
C SER A 126 6.67 -7.22 -17.31
N LYS A 127 7.54 -8.06 -17.85
CA LYS A 127 8.52 -8.83 -17.08
C LYS A 127 9.79 -8.02 -16.82
#